data_a42a38dfaede78c2745435c9d54c260e
#
_entry.id   a42a38dfaede78c2745435c9d54c260e
#
_cell.length_a   1.000
_cell.length_b   1.000
_cell.length_c   1.000
_cell.angle_alpha   90.00
_cell.angle_beta   90.00
_cell.angle_gamma   90.00
#
_symmetry.space_group_name_H-M   'P 1'
#
loop_
_entity.id
_entity.type
_entity.pdbx_description
1 polymer ?
#
loop_
_entity_poly.entity_id
_entity_poly.type
_entity_poly.pdbx_seq_one_letter_code
_entity_poly.pdbx_strand_id
1 'polypeptide(L)'
;MFSIKEIDQKEFELCYELDSDTICLWTKKQWQSAFNKRGIKVVAILSKKKMIGIYVVQTIIDEAQLNYFSIKQKFRRKGYGSKLMNYLIIECEKLNIKKLLLEVSETNSIAQKFYFKFNFFTVGRRKSYYKDGTDAVLKEKIFIK
;
A
#
# COMPACT_ATOMS: atom_id res chain seq x y z
N MET A 1 -16.73 12.94 -4.31
CA MET A 1 -16.29 13.27 -2.96
C MET A 1 -15.68 12.03 -2.30
N PHE A 2 -14.59 12.20 -1.58
CA PHE A 2 -13.89 11.07 -0.96
C PHE A 2 -13.54 11.38 0.49
N SER A 3 -13.26 10.33 1.26
CA SER A 3 -12.71 10.46 2.61
C SER A 3 -11.66 9.37 2.82
N ILE A 4 -10.76 9.60 3.76
CA ILE A 4 -9.70 8.63 4.10
C ILE A 4 -9.75 8.42 5.59
N LYS A 5 -9.72 7.15 6.02
CA LYS A 5 -9.77 6.81 7.43
C LYS A 5 -8.96 5.57 7.76
N GLU A 6 -8.49 5.51 8.99
CA GLU A 6 -7.86 4.29 9.51
C GLU A 6 -8.91 3.22 9.72
N ILE A 7 -8.57 1.96 9.39
CA ILE A 7 -9.48 0.82 9.47
C ILE A 7 -9.16 0.01 10.71
N ASP A 8 -10.20 -0.33 11.47
CA ASP A 8 -10.12 -1.18 12.64
C ASP A 8 -10.15 -2.66 12.24
N GLN A 9 -9.57 -3.51 13.08
CA GLN A 9 -9.56 -4.96 12.85
C GLN A 9 -10.95 -5.55 12.62
N LYS A 10 -11.97 -4.99 13.24
CA LYS A 10 -13.35 -5.44 13.06
C LYS A 10 -13.81 -5.40 11.60
N GLU A 11 -13.17 -4.58 10.77
CA GLU A 11 -13.51 -4.38 9.37
C GLU A 11 -12.62 -5.19 8.42
N PHE A 12 -11.88 -6.18 8.94
CA PHE A 12 -10.92 -6.93 8.12
C PHE A 12 -11.58 -7.65 6.94
N GLU A 13 -12.84 -8.04 7.06
CA GLU A 13 -13.57 -8.71 5.97
C GLU A 13 -13.76 -7.80 4.77
N LEU A 14 -13.99 -6.51 5.00
CA LEU A 14 -14.08 -5.53 3.92
C LEU A 14 -12.75 -5.41 3.17
N CYS A 15 -11.65 -5.46 3.91
CA CYS A 15 -10.31 -5.44 3.32
C CYS A 15 -10.07 -6.69 2.48
N TYR A 16 -10.44 -7.85 3.00
CA TYR A 16 -10.31 -9.11 2.28
C TYR A 16 -11.15 -9.10 0.99
N GLU A 17 -12.39 -8.62 1.06
CA GLU A 17 -13.25 -8.53 -0.11
C GLU A 17 -12.66 -7.63 -1.18
N LEU A 18 -12.15 -6.47 -0.80
CA LEU A 18 -11.51 -5.55 -1.74
C LEU A 18 -10.26 -6.20 -2.39
N ASP A 19 -9.43 -6.86 -1.58
CA ASP A 19 -8.24 -7.53 -2.07
C ASP A 19 -8.60 -8.67 -3.02
N SER A 20 -9.63 -9.43 -2.73
CA SER A 20 -10.08 -10.53 -3.59
C SER A 20 -10.46 -10.05 -4.99
N ASP A 21 -10.99 -8.84 -5.09
CA ASP A 21 -11.40 -8.24 -6.37
C ASP A 21 -10.27 -7.47 -7.06
N THR A 22 -9.11 -7.36 -6.44
CA THR A 22 -8.00 -6.55 -6.99
C THR A 22 -6.75 -7.40 -7.17
N ILE A 23 -5.88 -7.43 -6.15
CA ILE A 23 -4.58 -8.11 -6.23
C ILE A 23 -4.70 -9.57 -5.80
N CYS A 24 -5.61 -9.86 -4.89
CA CYS A 24 -5.78 -11.18 -4.27
C CYS A 24 -4.47 -11.65 -3.61
N LEU A 25 -3.86 -10.76 -2.83
CA LEU A 25 -2.53 -10.98 -2.27
C LEU A 25 -2.55 -11.83 -1.00
N TRP A 26 -3.56 -11.60 -0.13
CA TRP A 26 -3.61 -12.22 1.18
C TRP A 26 -4.90 -13.03 1.36
N THR A 27 -4.80 -14.11 2.15
CA THR A 27 -5.97 -14.89 2.56
C THR A 27 -6.79 -14.10 3.58
N LYS A 28 -8.01 -14.55 3.82
CA LYS A 28 -8.87 -13.94 4.84
C LYS A 28 -8.19 -13.96 6.21
N LYS A 29 -7.54 -15.09 6.55
CA LYS A 29 -6.82 -15.23 7.81
C LYS A 29 -5.64 -14.27 7.90
N GLN A 30 -4.92 -14.08 6.79
CA GLN A 30 -3.81 -13.13 6.75
C GLN A 30 -4.28 -11.70 6.93
N TRP A 31 -5.42 -11.33 6.35
CA TRP A 31 -6.01 -10.01 6.57
C TRP A 31 -6.39 -9.82 8.04
N GLN A 32 -7.02 -10.84 8.64
CA GLN A 32 -7.40 -10.78 10.04
C GLN A 32 -6.19 -10.57 10.95
N SER A 33 -5.11 -11.31 10.71
CA SER A 33 -3.92 -11.27 11.55
C SER A 33 -3.01 -10.07 11.29
N ALA A 34 -3.14 -9.43 10.11
CA ALA A 34 -2.29 -8.29 9.75
C ALA A 34 -2.39 -7.16 10.76
N PHE A 35 -3.59 -6.93 11.31
CA PHE A 35 -3.84 -5.86 12.26
C PHE A 35 -3.12 -6.06 13.60
N ASN A 36 -2.68 -7.29 13.89
CA ASN A 36 -2.03 -7.61 15.15
C ASN A 36 -0.52 -7.37 15.12
N LYS A 37 0.05 -7.07 13.95
CA LYS A 37 1.48 -6.82 13.85
C LYS A 37 1.82 -5.47 14.44
N ARG A 38 2.95 -5.41 15.15
CA ARG A 38 3.41 -4.17 15.76
C ARG A 38 3.72 -3.12 14.68
N GLY A 39 3.25 -1.91 14.90
CA GLY A 39 3.52 -0.80 13.99
C GLY A 39 2.67 -0.77 12.73
N ILE A 40 1.69 -1.65 12.61
CA ILE A 40 0.80 -1.72 11.44
C ILE A 40 -0.27 -0.64 11.51
N LYS A 41 -0.52 -0.01 10.36
CA LYS A 41 -1.70 0.80 10.11
C LYS A 41 -2.34 0.35 8.81
N VAL A 42 -3.66 0.21 8.84
CA VAL A 42 -4.47 -0.06 7.66
C VAL A 42 -5.35 1.16 7.43
N VAL A 43 -5.27 1.74 6.24
CA VAL A 43 -5.96 2.97 5.91
C VAL A 43 -6.73 2.78 4.61
N ALA A 44 -7.97 3.24 4.57
CA ALA A 44 -8.81 3.12 3.39
C ALA A 44 -9.21 4.49 2.85
N ILE A 45 -9.35 4.55 1.53
CA ILE A 45 -10.03 5.67 0.87
C ILE A 45 -11.43 5.20 0.50
N LEU A 46 -12.41 6.06 0.79
CA LEU A 46 -13.82 5.77 0.57
C LEU A 46 -14.41 6.78 -0.41
N SER A 47 -15.33 6.30 -1.24
CA SER A 47 -16.17 7.13 -2.08
C SER A 47 -17.62 6.78 -1.77
N LYS A 48 -18.42 7.80 -1.45
CA LYS A 48 -19.81 7.58 -1.05
C LYS A 48 -19.93 6.56 0.08
N LYS A 49 -19.05 6.66 1.06
CA LYS A 49 -18.97 5.79 2.25
C LYS A 49 -18.60 4.33 1.96
N LYS A 50 -18.21 4.02 0.72
CA LYS A 50 -17.77 2.67 0.36
C LYS A 50 -16.25 2.64 0.20
N MET A 51 -15.62 1.59 0.72
CA MET A 51 -14.18 1.38 0.60
C MET A 51 -13.84 1.09 -0.86
N ILE A 52 -12.96 1.92 -1.45
CA ILE A 52 -12.53 1.78 -2.84
C ILE A 52 -11.03 1.55 -2.99
N GLY A 53 -10.28 1.74 -1.92
CA GLY A 53 -8.85 1.49 -1.92
C GLY A 53 -8.32 1.34 -0.51
N ILE A 54 -7.16 0.73 -0.38
CA ILE A 54 -6.53 0.42 0.91
C ILE A 54 -5.03 0.53 0.78
N TYR A 55 -4.37 0.99 1.85
CA TYR A 55 -2.95 0.67 2.03
C TYR A 55 -2.72 0.06 3.41
N VAL A 56 -1.68 -0.75 3.51
CA VAL A 56 -1.18 -1.29 4.77
C VAL A 56 0.28 -0.90 4.89
N VAL A 57 0.62 -0.21 5.95
CA VAL A 57 1.98 0.25 6.21
C VAL A 57 2.43 -0.23 7.59
N GLN A 58 3.70 -0.61 7.69
CA GLN A 58 4.32 -1.00 8.96
C GLN A 58 5.46 -0.05 9.24
N THR A 59 5.43 0.55 10.42
CA THR A 59 6.47 1.49 10.87
C THR A 59 7.37 0.81 11.88
N ILE A 60 8.68 0.88 11.65
CA ILE A 60 9.70 0.36 12.55
C ILE A 60 10.72 1.47 12.74
N ILE A 61 10.74 2.08 13.93
CA ILE A 61 11.61 3.22 14.28
C ILE A 61 11.36 4.40 13.33
N ASP A 62 12.30 4.69 12.42
CA ASP A 62 12.21 5.81 11.48
C ASP A 62 12.04 5.36 10.03
N GLU A 63 11.71 4.07 9.83
CA GLU A 63 11.42 3.52 8.51
C GLU A 63 10.00 2.98 8.46
N ALA A 64 9.39 3.06 7.29
CA ALA A 64 8.07 2.49 7.04
C ALA A 64 8.14 1.59 5.82
N GLN A 65 7.37 0.50 5.87
CA GLN A 65 7.25 -0.42 4.75
C GLN A 65 5.81 -0.47 4.29
N LEU A 66 5.59 -0.19 3.02
CA LEU A 66 4.28 -0.28 2.40
C LEU A 66 4.06 -1.73 1.97
N ASN A 67 3.22 -2.44 2.74
CA ASN A 67 2.98 -3.87 2.53
C ASN A 67 1.85 -4.15 1.54
N TYR A 68 0.98 -3.17 1.34
CA TYR A 68 -0.18 -3.33 0.47
C TYR A 68 -0.64 -1.95 -0.01
N PHE A 69 -0.99 -1.87 -1.28
CA PHE A 69 -1.57 -0.65 -1.85
C PHE A 69 -2.42 -1.04 -3.06
N SER A 70 -3.70 -0.74 -3.01
CA SER A 70 -4.60 -1.11 -4.11
C SER A 70 -5.81 -0.19 -4.16
N ILE A 71 -6.27 0.07 -5.38
CA ILE A 71 -7.52 0.77 -5.68
C ILE A 71 -8.38 -0.17 -6.52
N LYS A 72 -9.67 -0.27 -6.23
CA LYS A 72 -10.60 -1.06 -7.04
C LYS A 72 -10.52 -0.65 -8.50
N GLN A 73 -10.56 -1.63 -9.39
CA GLN A 73 -10.31 -1.40 -10.82
C GLN A 73 -11.20 -0.31 -11.42
N LYS A 74 -12.49 -0.31 -11.12
CA LYS A 74 -13.41 0.67 -11.68
C LYS A 74 -13.23 2.09 -11.14
N PHE A 75 -12.41 2.25 -10.10
CA PHE A 75 -12.07 3.57 -9.53
C PHE A 75 -10.68 4.03 -9.90
N ARG A 76 -9.96 3.26 -10.73
CA ARG A 76 -8.62 3.63 -11.19
C ARG A 76 -8.69 4.73 -12.25
N ARG A 77 -7.56 5.42 -12.46
CA ARG A 77 -7.42 6.52 -13.41
C ARG A 77 -8.33 7.71 -13.10
N LYS A 78 -8.74 7.86 -11.84
CA LYS A 78 -9.59 8.96 -11.38
C LYS A 78 -8.90 9.76 -10.29
N GLY A 79 -7.61 9.49 -10.03
CA GLY A 79 -6.82 10.21 -9.05
C GLY A 79 -6.92 9.71 -7.61
N TYR A 80 -7.69 8.66 -7.34
CA TYR A 80 -7.83 8.15 -5.98
C TYR A 80 -6.54 7.55 -5.43
N GLY A 81 -5.78 6.85 -6.27
CA GLY A 81 -4.48 6.32 -5.88
C GLY A 81 -3.52 7.42 -5.44
N SER A 82 -3.50 8.52 -6.19
CA SER A 82 -2.66 9.68 -5.85
C SER A 82 -3.10 10.33 -4.55
N LYS A 83 -4.40 10.42 -4.30
CA LYS A 83 -4.93 10.97 -3.06
C LYS A 83 -4.52 10.10 -1.86
N LEU A 84 -4.64 8.79 -2.02
CA LEU A 84 -4.27 7.84 -0.96
C LEU A 84 -2.75 7.87 -0.69
N MET A 85 -1.94 7.91 -1.76
CA MET A 85 -0.48 7.99 -1.61
C MET A 85 -0.06 9.31 -0.95
N ASN A 86 -0.66 10.42 -1.33
CA ASN A 86 -0.36 11.71 -0.70
C ASN A 86 -0.70 11.69 0.80
N TYR A 87 -1.78 11.06 1.17
CA TYR A 87 -2.14 10.90 2.58
C TYR A 87 -1.05 10.11 3.33
N LEU A 88 -0.59 9.00 2.76
CA LEU A 88 0.49 8.20 3.35
C LEU A 88 1.77 9.01 3.50
N ILE A 89 2.15 9.76 2.48
CA ILE A 89 3.35 10.59 2.51
C ILE A 89 3.27 11.64 3.62
N ILE A 90 2.13 12.31 3.75
CA ILE A 90 1.93 13.31 4.80
C ILE A 90 2.02 12.66 6.18
N GLU A 91 1.43 11.48 6.37
CA GLU A 91 1.53 10.76 7.64
C GLU A 91 2.96 10.36 7.95
N CYS A 92 3.72 9.91 6.95
CA CYS A 92 5.13 9.59 7.14
C CYS A 92 5.93 10.82 7.55
N GLU A 93 5.65 11.97 6.95
CA GLU A 93 6.32 13.22 7.30
C GLU A 93 6.02 13.64 8.74
N LYS A 94 4.77 13.51 9.17
CA LYS A 94 4.37 13.80 10.55
C LYS A 94 5.10 12.93 11.57
N LEU A 95 5.37 11.67 11.20
CA LEU A 95 6.04 10.71 12.08
C LEU A 95 7.56 10.77 11.97
N ASN A 96 8.10 11.69 11.19
CA ASN A 96 9.54 11.83 10.94
C ASN A 96 10.15 10.56 10.36
N ILE A 97 9.42 9.87 9.49
CA ILE A 97 9.92 8.71 8.77
C ILE A 97 11.00 9.17 7.78
N LYS A 98 12.11 8.44 7.74
CA LYS A 98 13.21 8.76 6.84
C LYS A 98 13.10 8.05 5.50
N LYS A 99 12.57 6.84 5.50
CA LYS A 99 12.44 6.02 4.28
C LYS A 99 11.10 5.30 4.28
N LEU A 100 10.47 5.26 3.11
CA LEU A 100 9.30 4.44 2.85
C LEU A 100 9.70 3.41 1.79
N LEU A 101 9.59 2.13 2.13
CA LEU A 101 10.03 1.02 1.30
C LEU A 101 8.83 0.23 0.78
N LEU A 102 8.98 -0.35 -0.40
CA LEU A 102 7.97 -1.25 -0.96
C LEU A 102 8.58 -2.27 -1.90
N GLU A 103 7.82 -3.32 -2.18
CA GLU A 103 8.17 -4.32 -3.17
C GLU A 103 7.06 -4.34 -4.23
N VAL A 104 7.44 -4.43 -5.50
CA VAL A 104 6.50 -4.49 -6.62
C VAL A 104 7.00 -5.49 -7.65
N SER A 105 6.08 -6.22 -8.30
CA SER A 105 6.47 -7.17 -9.34
C SER A 105 7.14 -6.46 -10.51
N GLU A 106 8.19 -7.07 -11.04
CA GLU A 106 8.90 -6.55 -12.22
C GLU A 106 7.97 -6.41 -13.43
N THR A 107 6.89 -7.19 -13.49
CA THR A 107 5.93 -7.15 -14.59
C THR A 107 4.84 -6.10 -14.41
N ASN A 108 4.73 -5.51 -13.22
CA ASN A 108 3.71 -4.50 -12.95
C ASN A 108 4.20 -3.10 -13.32
N SER A 109 4.25 -2.83 -14.63
CA SER A 109 4.76 -1.55 -15.14
C SER A 109 3.88 -0.37 -14.73
N ILE A 110 2.57 -0.57 -14.61
CA ILE A 110 1.63 0.48 -14.19
C ILE A 110 1.96 0.94 -12.79
N ALA A 111 2.12 -0.01 -11.85
CA ALA A 111 2.47 0.31 -10.48
C ALA A 111 3.84 0.97 -10.39
N GLN A 112 4.83 0.47 -11.14
CA GLN A 112 6.17 1.05 -11.14
C GLN A 112 6.17 2.50 -11.61
N LYS A 113 5.40 2.83 -12.65
CA LYS A 113 5.23 4.21 -13.11
C LYS A 113 4.56 5.07 -12.06
N PHE A 114 3.55 4.55 -11.39
CA PHE A 114 2.86 5.23 -10.31
C PHE A 114 3.84 5.58 -9.19
N TYR A 115 4.62 4.62 -8.72
CA TYR A 115 5.60 4.85 -7.65
C TYR A 115 6.71 5.80 -8.08
N PHE A 116 7.17 5.70 -9.32
CA PHE A 116 8.19 6.63 -9.85
C PHE A 116 7.69 8.08 -9.79
N LYS A 117 6.43 8.30 -10.08
CA LYS A 117 5.82 9.65 -10.03
C LYS A 117 5.90 10.24 -8.61
N PHE A 118 5.90 9.40 -7.58
CA PHE A 118 6.01 9.84 -6.19
C PHE A 118 7.44 9.78 -5.66
N ASN A 119 8.43 9.70 -6.56
CA ASN A 119 9.86 9.73 -6.23
C ASN A 119 10.35 8.49 -5.47
N PHE A 120 9.80 7.34 -5.82
CA PHE A 120 10.37 6.06 -5.39
C PHE A 120 11.43 5.63 -6.40
N PHE A 121 12.58 5.14 -5.90
CA PHE A 121 13.69 4.68 -6.72
C PHE A 121 13.95 3.21 -6.48
N THR A 122 14.39 2.50 -7.53
CA THR A 122 14.78 1.09 -7.42
C THR A 122 16.10 0.98 -6.66
N VAL A 123 16.12 0.16 -5.61
CA VAL A 123 17.30 -0.06 -4.78
C VAL A 123 17.73 -1.52 -4.73
N GLY A 124 16.97 -2.43 -5.32
CA GLY A 124 17.36 -3.84 -5.34
C GLY A 124 16.29 -4.71 -5.98
N ARG A 125 16.55 -6.01 -5.94
CA ARG A 125 15.65 -7.04 -6.49
C ARG A 125 15.70 -8.29 -5.61
N ARG A 126 14.56 -8.99 -5.54
CA ARG A 126 14.50 -10.36 -5.01
C ARG A 126 14.12 -11.27 -6.17
N LYS A 127 15.04 -12.13 -6.59
CA LYS A 127 14.82 -13.03 -7.73
C LYS A 127 13.78 -14.09 -7.40
N SER A 128 12.89 -14.36 -8.35
CA SER A 128 11.86 -15.41 -8.27
C SER A 128 11.05 -15.34 -6.98
N TYR A 129 10.71 -14.12 -6.56
CA TYR A 129 10.06 -13.87 -5.27
C TYR A 129 8.58 -14.26 -5.27
N TYR A 130 7.89 -14.01 -6.40
CA TYR A 130 6.46 -14.31 -6.51
C TYR A 130 6.22 -15.72 -7.02
N LYS A 131 5.01 -16.25 -6.79
CA LYS A 131 4.65 -17.62 -7.17
C LYS A 131 4.79 -17.90 -8.65
N ASP A 132 4.61 -16.87 -9.50
CA ASP A 132 4.72 -17.00 -10.96
C ASP A 132 6.18 -16.95 -11.45
N GLY A 133 7.14 -16.89 -10.52
CA GLY A 133 8.57 -16.84 -10.85
C GLY A 133 9.12 -15.46 -11.15
N THR A 134 8.28 -14.43 -11.11
CA THR A 134 8.76 -13.05 -11.36
C THR A 134 9.52 -12.50 -10.16
N ASP A 135 10.42 -11.56 -10.45
CA ASP A 135 11.20 -10.88 -9.43
C ASP A 135 10.38 -9.80 -8.74
N ALA A 136 10.73 -9.54 -7.48
CA ALA A 136 10.28 -8.34 -6.80
C ALA A 136 11.31 -7.24 -7.01
N VAL A 137 10.83 -6.06 -7.39
CA VAL A 137 11.66 -4.86 -7.48
C VAL A 137 11.48 -4.11 -6.17
N LEU A 138 12.62 -3.85 -5.49
CA LEU A 138 12.63 -3.13 -4.22
C LEU A 138 12.76 -1.65 -4.50
N LYS A 139 11.85 -0.86 -3.97
CA LYS A 139 11.84 0.59 -4.18
C LYS A 139 11.80 1.31 -2.85
N GLU A 140 12.43 2.49 -2.82
CA GLU A 140 12.35 3.34 -1.63
C GLU A 140 12.15 4.79 -2.00
N LYS A 141 11.45 5.49 -1.12
CA LYS A 141 11.31 6.94 -1.16
C LYS A 141 12.01 7.50 0.07
N ILE A 142 12.90 8.46 -0.14
CA ILE A 142 13.62 9.11 0.94
C ILE A 142 12.95 10.44 1.26
N PHE A 143 12.72 10.68 2.56
CA PHE A 143 12.18 11.94 3.05
C PHE A 143 13.35 12.83 3.49
N ILE A 144 13.48 13.96 2.83
CA ILE A 144 14.55 14.92 3.11
C ILE A 144 14.00 16.03 4.00
N LYS A 145 14.72 16.33 5.04
CA LYS A 145 14.41 17.47 5.91
C LYS A 145 15.43 18.56 5.76
#